data_354ff614e3554a3bb70a7a57e7938598
#
_entry.id   354ff614e3554a3bb70a7a57e7938598
#
_cell.length_a   1.000
_cell.length_b   1.000
_cell.length_c   1.000
_cell.angle_alpha   90.00
_cell.angle_beta   90.00
_cell.angle_gamma   90.00
#
_symmetry.space_group_name_H-M   'P 1'
#
loop_
_entity.id
_entity.type
_entity.pdbx_description
1 polymer ?
#
loop_
_entity_poly.entity_id
_entity_poly.type
_entity_poly.pdbx_seq_one_letter_code
_entity_poly.pdbx_strand_id
1 'polypeptide(L)'
;MTLKSFGSELPAGYPGGAAMMGGMTGPLDDTDFKVLTISVTASTPDPVMTVPAFLTTNQVWSQSGAATRSLDFSAQPMMSMTNFFINSKKFDMEVVEFTTDQGKVEVWNITNQTMMAHPFHIHGNHFYGKDVVVVPPINGSVKLVTKYENYGDANLPYMFHCHILSHEDGGMMGQFM
;
A
#
# COMPACT_ATOMS: atom_id res chain seq x y z
N MET A 1 -9.44 17.92 20.77
CA MET A 1 -9.34 16.61 20.09
C MET A 1 -7.88 16.43 19.66
N THR A 2 -7.31 15.24 19.81
CA THR A 2 -5.90 15.01 19.46
C THR A 2 -5.81 13.77 18.58
N LEU A 3 -5.18 13.92 17.41
CA LEU A 3 -4.76 12.81 16.57
C LEU A 3 -3.39 12.35 17.04
N LYS A 4 -3.25 11.06 17.31
CA LYS A 4 -1.98 10.46 17.76
C LYS A 4 -1.55 9.36 16.81
N SER A 5 -0.25 9.15 16.72
CA SER A 5 0.34 7.91 16.21
C SER A 5 0.62 6.99 17.40
N PHE A 6 0.38 5.70 17.23
CA PHE A 6 0.60 4.64 18.22
C PHE A 6 1.63 3.66 17.68
N GLY A 7 2.85 4.14 17.46
CA GLY A 7 3.96 3.33 16.95
C GLY A 7 4.30 2.15 17.85
N SER A 8 4.20 2.34 19.18
CA SER A 8 4.47 1.29 20.17
C SER A 8 3.47 0.10 20.13
N GLU A 9 2.31 0.29 19.50
CA GLU A 9 1.29 -0.78 19.35
C GLU A 9 1.44 -1.57 18.04
N LEU A 10 2.32 -1.13 17.12
CA LEU A 10 2.53 -1.81 15.86
C LEU A 10 3.41 -3.05 16.03
N PRO A 11 3.12 -4.14 15.32
CA PRO A 11 3.99 -5.30 15.31
C PRO A 11 5.39 -4.96 14.79
N ALA A 12 6.41 -5.70 15.24
CA ALA A 12 7.76 -5.55 14.73
C ALA A 12 7.83 -5.76 13.21
N GLY A 13 8.65 -4.97 12.54
CA GLY A 13 8.79 -4.98 11.07
C GLY A 13 7.75 -4.16 10.31
N TYR A 14 6.75 -3.59 11.00
CA TYR A 14 5.85 -2.62 10.38
C TYR A 14 6.46 -1.21 10.42
N PRO A 15 6.24 -0.39 9.36
CA PRO A 15 6.70 1.01 9.36
C PRO A 15 6.17 1.77 10.58
N GLY A 16 7.05 2.37 11.35
CA GLY A 16 6.73 3.07 12.59
C GLY A 16 6.67 2.19 13.84
N GLY A 17 6.70 0.87 13.71
CA GLY A 17 6.83 -0.08 14.84
C GLY A 17 8.29 -0.41 15.17
N ALA A 18 8.48 -1.37 16.08
CA ALA A 18 9.81 -1.84 16.42
C ALA A 18 10.54 -2.48 15.24
N ALA A 19 11.86 -2.26 15.14
CA ALA A 19 12.67 -2.92 14.13
C ALA A 19 12.79 -4.42 14.39
N MET A 20 12.83 -5.21 13.32
CA MET A 20 13.17 -6.63 13.43
C MET A 20 14.69 -6.83 13.42
N MET A 21 15.17 -7.74 14.29
CA MET A 21 16.56 -8.23 14.31
C MET A 21 17.65 -7.13 14.29
N GLY A 22 17.48 -6.07 15.08
CA GLY A 22 18.50 -5.03 15.21
C GLY A 22 18.64 -4.10 14.00
N GLY A 23 17.62 -4.02 13.17
CA GLY A 23 17.53 -3.01 12.13
C GLY A 23 17.60 -1.58 12.71
N MET A 24 17.96 -0.62 11.87
CA MET A 24 17.98 0.79 12.32
C MET A 24 16.54 1.27 12.52
N THR A 25 16.27 1.82 13.70
CA THR A 25 15.01 2.52 14.01
C THR A 25 15.18 4.00 13.79
N GLY A 26 14.17 4.63 13.24
CA GLY A 26 14.04 6.07 13.21
C GLY A 26 13.62 6.63 14.59
N PRO A 27 13.75 7.95 14.83
CA PRO A 27 13.40 8.56 16.12
C PRO A 27 11.90 8.49 16.45
N LEU A 28 11.06 8.14 15.50
CA LEU A 28 9.60 8.01 15.67
C LEU A 28 9.12 6.55 15.64
N ASP A 29 10.04 5.58 15.43
CA ASP A 29 9.69 4.17 15.46
C ASP A 29 9.50 3.69 16.91
N ASP A 30 8.59 2.73 17.10
CA ASP A 30 8.23 2.17 18.41
C ASP A 30 7.88 3.27 19.44
N THR A 31 7.33 4.38 18.97
CA THR A 31 7.07 5.57 19.79
C THR A 31 5.70 6.16 19.49
N ASP A 32 4.99 6.51 20.57
CA ASP A 32 3.74 7.24 20.49
C ASP A 32 3.98 8.74 20.45
N PHE A 33 3.34 9.42 19.53
CA PHE A 33 3.43 10.87 19.46
C PHE A 33 2.15 11.54 18.99
N LYS A 34 2.02 12.84 19.32
CA LYS A 34 0.90 13.65 18.86
C LYS A 34 1.18 14.16 17.44
N VAL A 35 0.31 13.82 16.51
CA VAL A 35 0.39 14.28 15.11
C VAL A 35 -0.24 15.67 14.98
N LEU A 36 -1.43 15.87 15.58
CA LEU A 36 -2.21 17.08 15.43
C LEU A 36 -3.12 17.30 16.64
N THR A 37 -3.26 18.55 17.04
CA THR A 37 -4.29 18.96 18.01
C THR A 37 -5.31 19.86 17.31
N ILE A 38 -6.60 19.49 17.41
CA ILE A 38 -7.72 20.25 16.90
C ILE A 38 -8.42 20.92 18.09
N SER A 39 -8.45 22.25 18.10
CA SER A 39 -9.20 23.03 19.08
C SER A 39 -10.54 23.43 18.49
N VAL A 40 -11.62 23.04 19.15
CA VAL A 40 -12.99 23.44 18.79
C VAL A 40 -13.37 24.63 19.65
N THR A 41 -13.64 25.80 19.05
CA THR A 41 -13.85 27.06 19.78
C THR A 41 -15.31 27.43 19.97
N ALA A 42 -16.15 27.16 18.99
CA ALA A 42 -17.58 27.45 19.04
C ALA A 42 -18.40 26.42 18.25
N SER A 43 -19.64 26.24 18.64
CA SER A 43 -20.60 25.46 17.84
C SER A 43 -21.00 26.22 16.57
N THR A 44 -21.17 25.49 15.48
CA THR A 44 -21.83 26.01 14.29
C THR A 44 -23.34 26.06 14.49
N PRO A 45 -24.08 26.89 13.72
CA PRO A 45 -25.56 26.97 13.81
C PRO A 45 -26.22 25.58 13.62
N ASP A 46 -25.66 24.75 12.73
CA ASP A 46 -26.15 23.39 12.44
C ASP A 46 -25.04 22.38 12.64
N PRO A 47 -24.74 22.00 13.89
CA PRO A 47 -23.68 21.04 14.16
C PRO A 47 -24.08 19.62 13.73
N VAL A 48 -23.14 18.88 13.15
CA VAL A 48 -23.32 17.44 12.91
C VAL A 48 -23.29 16.73 14.28
N MET A 49 -24.43 16.26 14.73
CA MET A 49 -24.58 15.64 16.05
C MET A 49 -24.37 14.13 16.05
N THR A 50 -24.46 13.51 14.87
CA THR A 50 -24.30 12.04 14.73
C THR A 50 -23.40 11.72 13.54
N VAL A 51 -22.53 10.76 13.74
CA VAL A 51 -21.77 10.14 12.64
C VAL A 51 -22.59 8.96 12.12
N PRO A 52 -22.91 8.87 10.83
CA PRO A 52 -23.60 7.71 10.28
C PRO A 52 -22.83 6.42 10.59
N ALA A 53 -23.54 5.34 10.90
CA ALA A 53 -22.94 4.03 11.12
C ALA A 53 -22.21 3.51 9.87
N PHE A 54 -22.70 3.91 8.69
CA PHE A 54 -22.09 3.57 7.39
C PHE A 54 -22.03 4.84 6.53
N LEU A 55 -20.86 5.13 5.97
CA LEU A 55 -20.66 6.25 5.05
C LEU A 55 -20.92 5.84 3.61
N THR A 56 -20.63 4.59 3.27
CA THR A 56 -20.82 4.01 1.94
C THR A 56 -20.91 2.50 2.02
N THR A 57 -21.39 1.88 0.95
CA THR A 57 -21.33 0.43 0.75
C THR A 57 -20.26 0.12 -0.28
N ASN A 58 -19.24 -0.64 0.11
CA ASN A 58 -18.20 -1.07 -0.82
C ASN A 58 -18.79 -2.07 -1.81
N GLN A 59 -18.50 -1.87 -3.08
CA GLN A 59 -18.88 -2.83 -4.12
C GLN A 59 -17.98 -4.06 -4.02
N VAL A 60 -18.60 -5.23 -3.96
CA VAL A 60 -17.91 -6.53 -3.99
C VAL A 60 -18.01 -7.12 -5.39
N TRP A 61 -16.88 -7.37 -6.04
CA TRP A 61 -16.83 -7.98 -7.36
C TRP A 61 -16.69 -9.50 -7.27
N SER A 62 -17.39 -10.21 -8.16
CA SER A 62 -17.19 -11.65 -8.31
C SER A 62 -15.77 -11.93 -8.83
N GLN A 63 -15.10 -12.88 -8.22
CA GLN A 63 -13.76 -13.31 -8.63
C GLN A 63 -13.82 -14.51 -9.60
N SER A 64 -15.00 -15.00 -9.93
CA SER A 64 -15.16 -16.12 -10.86
C SER A 64 -14.68 -15.72 -12.26
N GLY A 65 -13.71 -16.44 -12.79
CA GLY A 65 -13.11 -16.16 -14.09
C GLY A 65 -12.18 -14.93 -14.12
N ALA A 66 -11.90 -14.31 -12.98
CA ALA A 66 -10.98 -13.18 -12.91
C ALA A 66 -9.53 -13.60 -13.24
N ALA A 67 -8.84 -12.76 -14.00
CA ALA A 67 -7.40 -12.93 -14.22
C ALA A 67 -6.67 -12.81 -12.88
N THR A 68 -5.61 -13.62 -12.70
CA THR A 68 -4.81 -13.61 -11.47
C THR A 68 -3.41 -13.14 -11.79
N ARG A 69 -2.89 -12.20 -10.96
CA ARG A 69 -1.51 -11.74 -11.01
C ARG A 69 -0.80 -12.08 -9.71
N SER A 70 0.48 -12.36 -9.81
CA SER A 70 1.34 -12.59 -8.65
C SER A 70 2.45 -11.56 -8.65
N LEU A 71 2.61 -10.85 -7.53
CA LEU A 71 3.72 -9.95 -7.27
C LEU A 71 4.49 -10.46 -6.05
N ASP A 72 5.80 -10.53 -6.18
CA ASP A 72 6.68 -10.99 -5.12
C ASP A 72 7.68 -9.89 -4.75
N PHE A 73 7.63 -9.45 -3.50
CA PHE A 73 8.49 -8.42 -2.96
C PHE A 73 9.75 -9.04 -2.39
N SER A 74 10.89 -8.56 -2.86
CA SER A 74 12.19 -9.00 -2.38
C SER A 74 13.18 -7.84 -2.28
N ALA A 75 14.26 -8.06 -1.51
CA ALA A 75 15.35 -7.11 -1.37
C ALA A 75 16.68 -7.86 -1.41
N GLN A 76 17.73 -7.21 -1.85
CA GLN A 76 19.07 -7.79 -1.74
C GLN A 76 19.53 -7.85 -0.29
N PRO A 77 20.30 -8.91 0.10
CA PRO A 77 20.67 -9.13 1.49
C PRO A 77 21.46 -7.97 2.09
N MET A 78 21.02 -7.59 3.23
CA MET A 78 21.56 -6.89 4.41
C MET A 78 22.63 -5.79 4.29
N MET A 79 23.45 -5.69 3.27
CA MET A 79 24.51 -4.67 3.21
C MET A 79 24.21 -3.46 2.30
N SER A 80 23.13 -3.50 1.56
CA SER A 80 22.66 -2.35 0.75
C SER A 80 21.15 -2.24 0.86
N MET A 81 20.67 -1.38 1.73
CA MET A 81 19.23 -1.04 1.87
C MET A 81 18.67 -0.28 0.65
N THR A 82 19.33 -0.35 -0.50
CA THR A 82 19.02 0.47 -1.66
C THR A 82 18.46 -0.32 -2.85
N ASN A 83 18.37 -1.65 -2.76
CA ASN A 83 17.90 -2.48 -3.85
C ASN A 83 16.68 -3.28 -3.45
N PHE A 84 15.52 -2.80 -3.90
CA PHE A 84 14.24 -3.46 -3.72
C PHE A 84 13.70 -3.90 -5.08
N PHE A 85 12.96 -5.00 -5.09
CA PHE A 85 12.49 -5.64 -6.31
C PHE A 85 11.04 -6.05 -6.20
N ILE A 86 10.33 -5.98 -7.31
CA ILE A 86 9.06 -6.68 -7.53
C ILE A 86 9.30 -7.71 -8.62
N ASN A 87 8.97 -8.99 -8.35
CA ASN A 87 9.22 -10.11 -9.27
C ASN A 87 10.70 -10.21 -9.70
N SER A 88 11.64 -9.95 -8.77
CA SER A 88 13.08 -9.95 -9.00
C SER A 88 13.57 -8.90 -10.02
N LYS A 89 12.75 -7.88 -10.29
CA LYS A 89 13.09 -6.78 -11.21
C LYS A 89 13.11 -5.46 -10.44
N LYS A 90 13.99 -4.56 -10.84
CA LYS A 90 13.92 -3.14 -10.53
C LYS A 90 13.04 -2.45 -11.55
N PHE A 91 12.42 -1.36 -11.11
CA PHE A 91 11.66 -0.50 -12.00
C PHE A 91 12.51 0.00 -13.19
N ASP A 92 11.92 -0.09 -14.37
CA ASP A 92 12.44 0.46 -15.62
C ASP A 92 11.28 1.17 -16.34
N MET A 93 11.43 2.45 -16.61
CA MET A 93 10.40 3.28 -17.24
C MET A 93 10.03 2.82 -18.66
N GLU A 94 10.92 2.10 -19.32
CA GLU A 94 10.70 1.59 -20.68
C GLU A 94 9.99 0.23 -20.72
N VAL A 95 9.75 -0.37 -19.52
CA VAL A 95 9.17 -1.71 -19.42
C VAL A 95 7.77 -1.67 -18.83
N VAL A 96 6.78 -2.04 -19.62
CA VAL A 96 5.42 -2.33 -19.15
C VAL A 96 5.37 -3.81 -18.75
N GLU A 97 5.10 -4.08 -17.47
CA GLU A 97 5.14 -5.45 -16.93
C GLU A 97 4.01 -6.33 -17.47
N PHE A 98 2.83 -5.75 -17.66
CA PHE A 98 1.64 -6.43 -18.18
C PHE A 98 0.56 -5.42 -18.59
N THR A 99 -0.46 -5.93 -19.26
CA THR A 99 -1.68 -5.19 -19.59
C THR A 99 -2.87 -5.72 -18.81
N THR A 100 -3.85 -4.86 -18.55
CA THR A 100 -5.12 -5.18 -17.91
C THR A 100 -6.27 -4.94 -18.90
N ASP A 101 -7.32 -5.72 -18.81
CA ASP A 101 -8.51 -5.52 -19.65
C ASP A 101 -9.47 -4.55 -18.93
N GLN A 102 -9.83 -3.47 -19.61
CA GLN A 102 -10.82 -2.53 -19.11
C GLN A 102 -12.17 -3.24 -18.82
N GLY A 103 -12.74 -2.94 -17.68
CA GLY A 103 -14.02 -3.51 -17.23
C GLY A 103 -13.92 -4.92 -16.67
N LYS A 104 -12.75 -5.56 -16.67
CA LYS A 104 -12.54 -6.88 -16.08
C LYS A 104 -12.10 -6.82 -14.64
N VAL A 105 -12.51 -7.81 -13.87
CA VAL A 105 -12.03 -8.02 -12.50
C VAL A 105 -10.71 -8.76 -12.53
N GLU A 106 -9.74 -8.30 -11.77
CA GLU A 106 -8.47 -8.98 -11.55
C GLU A 106 -8.26 -9.28 -10.07
N VAL A 107 -7.54 -10.35 -9.81
CA VAL A 107 -7.09 -10.77 -8.48
C VAL A 107 -5.57 -10.65 -8.44
N TRP A 108 -5.06 -9.83 -7.55
CA TRP A 108 -3.62 -9.65 -7.35
C TRP A 108 -3.19 -10.29 -6.04
N ASN A 109 -2.34 -11.31 -6.12
CA ASN A 109 -1.73 -11.96 -4.97
C ASN A 109 -0.34 -11.36 -4.78
N ILE A 110 -0.11 -10.72 -3.64
CA ILE A 110 1.17 -10.07 -3.33
C ILE A 110 1.78 -10.80 -2.15
N THR A 111 3.02 -11.25 -2.32
CA THR A 111 3.83 -11.89 -1.28
C THR A 111 5.03 -11.02 -0.94
N ASN A 112 5.51 -11.10 0.30
CA ASN A 112 6.62 -10.29 0.78
C ASN A 112 7.66 -11.19 1.45
N GLN A 113 8.81 -11.36 0.81
CA GLN A 113 9.93 -12.15 1.33
C GLN A 113 10.85 -11.35 2.26
N THR A 114 10.63 -10.04 2.38
CA THR A 114 11.50 -9.17 3.19
C THR A 114 11.14 -9.24 4.68
N MET A 115 12.02 -8.69 5.50
CA MET A 115 11.81 -8.62 6.96
C MET A 115 10.98 -7.40 7.39
N MET A 116 10.59 -6.53 6.46
CA MET A 116 9.82 -5.33 6.71
C MET A 116 8.48 -5.41 5.98
N ALA A 117 7.41 -4.91 6.60
CA ALA A 117 6.12 -4.75 5.93
C ALA A 117 6.18 -3.60 4.91
N HIS A 118 5.48 -3.77 3.79
CA HIS A 118 5.44 -2.78 2.71
C HIS A 118 4.03 -2.30 2.45
N PRO A 119 3.73 -1.00 2.61
CA PRO A 119 2.50 -0.41 2.09
C PRO A 119 2.52 -0.47 0.56
N PHE A 120 1.61 -1.22 -0.02
CA PHE A 120 1.49 -1.36 -1.47
C PHE A 120 0.38 -0.46 -2.00
N HIS A 121 0.66 0.27 -3.07
CA HIS A 121 -0.24 1.19 -3.75
C HIS A 121 -0.35 0.86 -5.24
N ILE A 122 -1.55 1.04 -5.80
CA ILE A 122 -1.84 0.96 -7.24
C ILE A 122 -2.42 2.30 -7.69
N HIS A 123 -1.86 2.88 -8.74
CA HIS A 123 -2.41 4.07 -9.38
C HIS A 123 -3.69 3.75 -10.17
N GLY A 124 -4.53 4.76 -10.31
CA GLY A 124 -5.70 4.73 -11.20
C GLY A 124 -6.90 3.94 -10.68
N ASN A 125 -6.81 3.25 -9.56
CA ASN A 125 -7.92 2.48 -9.04
C ASN A 125 -7.83 2.21 -7.53
N HIS A 126 -8.88 1.59 -7.03
CA HIS A 126 -9.02 1.14 -5.64
C HIS A 126 -9.25 -0.36 -5.57
N PHE A 127 -8.93 -0.96 -4.45
CA PHE A 127 -9.29 -2.32 -4.10
C PHE A 127 -10.16 -2.31 -2.84
N TYR A 128 -11.46 -2.57 -3.02
CA TYR A 128 -12.47 -2.54 -1.94
C TYR A 128 -12.48 -1.22 -1.12
N GLY A 129 -12.42 -0.07 -1.81
CA GLY A 129 -12.46 1.25 -1.18
C GLY A 129 -11.15 1.67 -0.49
N LYS A 130 -10.06 0.97 -0.76
CA LYS A 130 -8.70 1.31 -0.33
C LYS A 130 -7.81 1.50 -1.55
N ASP A 131 -6.80 2.34 -1.42
CA ASP A 131 -5.75 2.55 -2.42
C ASP A 131 -4.37 2.10 -1.93
N VAL A 132 -4.23 1.84 -0.64
CA VAL A 132 -3.02 1.30 -0.01
C VAL A 132 -3.37 0.11 0.89
N VAL A 133 -2.55 -0.93 0.82
CA VAL A 133 -2.62 -2.08 1.74
C VAL A 133 -1.23 -2.42 2.26
N VAL A 134 -1.12 -2.75 3.53
CA VAL A 134 0.15 -3.20 4.11
C VAL A 134 0.32 -4.69 3.84
N VAL A 135 1.39 -5.05 3.12
CA VAL A 135 1.82 -6.45 2.91
C VAL A 135 2.70 -6.83 4.10
N PRO A 136 2.30 -7.81 4.93
CA PRO A 136 3.05 -8.17 6.13
C PRO A 136 4.46 -8.69 5.81
N PRO A 137 5.42 -8.61 6.76
CA PRO A 137 6.77 -9.12 6.56
C PRO A 137 6.83 -10.65 6.56
N ILE A 138 7.98 -11.20 6.19
CA ILE A 138 8.37 -12.62 6.35
C ILE A 138 7.34 -13.58 5.75
N ASN A 139 7.32 -13.67 4.43
CA ASN A 139 6.38 -14.49 3.66
C ASN A 139 4.90 -14.12 3.89
N GLY A 140 4.66 -12.92 4.41
CA GLY A 140 3.32 -12.37 4.52
C GLY A 140 2.72 -12.15 3.14
N SER A 141 1.40 -12.25 3.03
CA SER A 141 0.71 -12.07 1.75
C SER A 141 -0.61 -11.34 1.92
N VAL A 142 -1.01 -10.68 0.84
CA VAL A 142 -2.33 -10.07 0.71
C VAL A 142 -2.94 -10.44 -0.64
N LYS A 143 -4.24 -10.53 -0.67
CA LYS A 143 -5.02 -10.74 -1.88
C LYS A 143 -5.89 -9.51 -2.14
N LEU A 144 -5.67 -8.88 -3.28
CA LEU A 144 -6.42 -7.71 -3.71
C LEU A 144 -7.38 -8.11 -4.83
N VAL A 145 -8.54 -7.47 -4.86
CA VAL A 145 -9.49 -7.56 -5.97
C VAL A 145 -9.73 -6.16 -6.49
N THR A 146 -9.46 -5.97 -7.76
CA THR A 146 -9.53 -4.67 -8.43
C THR A 146 -10.26 -4.78 -9.75
N LYS A 147 -10.74 -3.66 -10.29
CA LYS A 147 -11.42 -3.58 -11.58
C LYS A 147 -11.19 -2.20 -12.17
N TYR A 148 -10.58 -2.13 -13.34
CA TYR A 148 -10.31 -0.88 -14.05
C TYR A 148 -11.48 -0.56 -14.98
N GLU A 149 -12.29 0.43 -14.62
CA GLU A 149 -13.52 0.76 -15.37
C GLU A 149 -13.32 1.89 -16.38
N ASN A 150 -12.37 2.80 -16.11
CA ASN A 150 -12.20 4.05 -16.85
C ASN A 150 -10.73 4.33 -17.15
N TYR A 151 -10.50 5.29 -18.06
CA TYR A 151 -9.20 5.90 -18.33
C TYR A 151 -8.13 4.94 -18.88
N GLY A 152 -8.55 3.93 -19.65
CA GLY A 152 -7.60 3.09 -20.39
C GLY A 152 -6.85 3.92 -21.44
N ASP A 153 -5.52 3.81 -21.47
CA ASP A 153 -4.66 4.43 -22.47
C ASP A 153 -3.58 3.43 -22.90
N ALA A 154 -3.35 3.35 -24.21
CA ALA A 154 -2.37 2.41 -24.78
C ALA A 154 -0.92 2.93 -24.74
N ASN A 155 -0.70 4.18 -24.31
CA ASN A 155 0.60 4.83 -24.32
C ASN A 155 1.04 5.37 -22.96
N LEU A 156 0.09 5.50 -22.02
CA LEU A 156 0.33 6.05 -20.69
C LEU A 156 0.09 4.97 -19.64
N PRO A 157 1.14 4.32 -19.13
CA PRO A 157 0.99 3.27 -18.14
C PRO A 157 0.61 3.81 -16.78
N TYR A 158 -0.10 3.00 -16.00
CA TYR A 158 -0.29 3.16 -14.57
C TYR A 158 0.86 2.51 -13.81
N MET A 159 1.13 3.04 -12.61
CA MET A 159 2.16 2.51 -11.72
C MET A 159 1.55 1.70 -10.57
N PHE A 160 2.34 0.80 -10.04
CA PHE A 160 2.16 0.18 -8.73
C PHE A 160 3.49 0.17 -7.99
N HIS A 161 3.48 0.38 -6.68
CA HIS A 161 4.73 0.50 -5.92
C HIS A 161 4.56 0.30 -4.41
N CYS A 162 5.67 0.12 -3.73
CA CYS A 162 5.73 0.29 -2.29
C CYS A 162 5.65 1.78 -1.96
N HIS A 163 4.83 2.17 -0.98
CA HIS A 163 4.63 3.57 -0.60
C HIS A 163 5.61 4.05 0.50
N ILE A 164 6.75 3.38 0.66
CA ILE A 164 7.91 3.88 1.42
C ILE A 164 8.85 4.51 0.41
N LEU A 165 9.04 5.84 0.50
CA LEU A 165 9.74 6.64 -0.50
C LEU A 165 11.13 6.10 -0.86
N SER A 166 11.92 5.69 0.13
CA SER A 166 13.25 5.11 -0.12
C SER A 166 13.23 3.76 -0.83
N HIS A 167 12.13 2.99 -0.71
CA HIS A 167 11.95 1.73 -1.42
C HIS A 167 11.49 1.97 -2.86
N GLU A 168 10.59 2.91 -3.03
CA GLU A 168 10.13 3.39 -4.33
C GLU A 168 11.31 3.88 -5.16
N ASP A 169 12.12 4.83 -4.63
CA ASP A 169 13.36 5.31 -5.24
C ASP A 169 14.38 4.19 -5.48
N GLY A 170 14.37 3.18 -4.60
CA GLY A 170 15.20 1.97 -4.70
C GLY A 170 14.78 1.00 -5.81
N GLY A 171 13.64 1.26 -6.50
CA GLY A 171 13.13 0.48 -7.62
C GLY A 171 12.02 -0.50 -7.29
N MET A 172 11.38 -0.41 -6.09
CA MET A 172 10.23 -1.25 -5.71
C MET A 172 8.95 -0.77 -6.37
N MET A 173 8.95 -0.75 -7.68
CA MET A 173 7.88 -0.25 -8.54
C MET A 173 7.73 -1.14 -9.78
N GLY A 174 6.61 -0.99 -10.45
CA GLY A 174 6.34 -1.51 -11.77
C GLY A 174 5.25 -0.69 -12.45
N GLN A 175 5.00 -0.98 -13.73
CA GLN A 175 3.95 -0.29 -14.48
C GLN A 175 3.17 -1.26 -15.36
N PHE A 176 1.92 -0.90 -15.65
CA PHE A 176 0.99 -1.68 -16.46
C PHE A 176 0.08 -0.77 -17.30
N MET A 177 -0.54 -1.33 -18.32
CA MET A 177 -1.54 -0.67 -19.15
C MET A 177 -2.87 -1.40 -19.12
#